data_fe688816fed6dfcd317e42cb14237d7d
#
_entry.id   fe688816fed6dfcd317e42cb14237d7d
#
_cell.length_a   1.000
_cell.length_b   1.000
_cell.length_c   1.000
_cell.angle_alpha   90.00
_cell.angle_beta   90.00
_cell.angle_gamma   90.00
#
_symmetry.space_group_name_H-M   'P 1'
#
loop_
_entity.id
_entity.type
_entity.pdbx_description
1 polymer ?
#
loop_
_entity_poly.entity_id
_entity_poly.type
_entity_poly.pdbx_seq_one_letter_code
_entity_poly.pdbx_strand_id
1 'polypeptide(L)'
;MIISWSDELLGAVDGAKKLRKKVFSIWLFHTRQGQPYINDDGYAAGFSSIWQRFIAKALSQTQVTERFTEHDLRAKVASDTNSEHARQLLGHATSEMTEKVYRRRPEIINPAK
;
A
#
# COMPACT_ATOMS: atom_id res chain seq x y z
N MET A 1 6.81 1.40 12.33
CA MET A 1 5.71 0.41 12.19
C MET A 1 6.27 -0.89 11.64
N ILE A 2 5.98 -1.99 12.30
CA ILE A 2 6.32 -3.33 11.81
C ILE A 2 5.02 -4.11 11.68
N ILE A 3 4.79 -4.69 10.51
CA ILE A 3 3.61 -5.50 10.22
C ILE A 3 4.03 -6.97 10.20
N SER A 4 3.35 -7.80 10.98
CA SER A 4 3.63 -9.24 11.01
C SER A 4 3.18 -9.91 9.70
N TRP A 5 3.83 -11.00 9.35
CA TRP A 5 3.45 -11.76 8.17
C TRP A 5 2.17 -12.58 8.43
N SER A 6 1.32 -12.63 7.43
CA SER A 6 0.23 -13.60 7.32
C SER A 6 0.37 -14.35 5.99
N ASP A 7 -0.35 -15.46 5.83
CA ASP A 7 -0.31 -16.22 4.57
C ASP A 7 -0.81 -15.38 3.40
N GLU A 8 -1.85 -14.58 3.61
CA GLU A 8 -2.40 -13.69 2.58
C GLU A 8 -1.41 -12.58 2.19
N LEU A 9 -0.76 -11.96 3.16
CA LEU A 9 0.24 -10.94 2.90
C LEU A 9 1.45 -11.54 2.18
N LEU A 10 1.92 -12.70 2.61
CA LEU A 10 3.03 -13.40 1.94
C LEU A 10 2.67 -13.73 0.49
N GLY A 11 1.46 -14.25 0.26
CA GLY A 11 0.98 -14.53 -1.09
C GLY A 11 0.90 -13.29 -1.97
N ALA A 12 0.45 -12.16 -1.42
CA ALA A 12 0.38 -10.90 -2.15
C ALA A 12 1.78 -10.39 -2.55
N VAL A 13 2.74 -10.46 -1.63
CA VAL A 13 4.13 -10.05 -1.90
C VAL A 13 4.78 -10.97 -2.94
N ASP A 14 4.59 -12.28 -2.81
CA ASP A 14 5.11 -13.24 -3.80
C ASP A 14 4.48 -13.02 -5.19
N GLY A 15 3.20 -12.72 -5.24
CA GLY A 15 2.53 -12.36 -6.49
C GLY A 15 3.12 -11.11 -7.12
N ALA A 16 3.38 -10.08 -6.31
CA ALA A 16 4.02 -8.86 -6.80
C ALA A 16 5.43 -9.13 -7.34
N LYS A 17 6.20 -9.99 -6.67
CA LYS A 17 7.53 -10.39 -7.14
C LYS A 17 7.48 -11.11 -8.49
N LYS A 18 6.49 -11.95 -8.72
CA LYS A 18 6.32 -12.66 -9.99
C LYS A 18 6.01 -11.75 -11.16
N LEU A 19 5.45 -10.58 -10.91
CA LEU A 19 5.17 -9.59 -11.95
C LEU A 19 6.40 -8.83 -12.43
N ARG A 20 7.52 -9.00 -11.74
CA ARG A 20 8.78 -8.33 -12.06
C ARG A 20 9.41 -8.92 -13.30
N LYS A 21 9.04 -9.07 -14.33
CA LYS A 21 9.72 -9.57 -15.54
C LYS A 21 11.23 -9.78 -15.31
N LYS A 22 12.06 -9.54 -16.29
CA LYS A 22 13.51 -9.76 -16.17
C LYS A 22 14.29 -8.57 -15.60
N VAL A 23 13.61 -7.63 -14.95
CA VAL A 23 14.25 -6.43 -14.40
C VAL A 23 14.65 -6.65 -12.96
N PHE A 24 15.94 -6.48 -12.67
CA PHE A 24 16.44 -6.51 -11.32
C PHE A 24 16.20 -5.17 -10.63
N SER A 25 15.61 -5.19 -9.42
CA SER A 25 15.39 -3.98 -8.62
C SER A 25 15.30 -4.34 -7.14
N ILE A 26 15.80 -3.43 -6.30
CA ILE A 26 15.63 -3.53 -4.86
C ILE A 26 14.21 -3.12 -4.41
N TRP A 27 13.46 -2.45 -5.29
CA TRP A 27 12.10 -1.99 -5.00
C TRP A 27 11.10 -3.09 -5.37
N LEU A 28 10.14 -3.34 -4.50
CA LEU A 28 9.08 -4.31 -4.79
C LEU A 28 8.24 -3.85 -5.98
N PHE A 29 7.86 -2.58 -5.98
CA PHE A 29 7.16 -1.93 -7.08
C PHE A 29 8.12 -0.93 -7.75
N HIS A 30 8.33 -1.10 -9.03
CA HIS A 30 9.31 -0.31 -9.76
C HIS A 30 8.86 -0.03 -11.20
N THR A 31 9.49 0.93 -11.84
CA THR A 31 9.29 1.24 -13.25
C THR A 31 9.86 0.14 -14.14
N ARG A 32 9.65 0.25 -15.44
CA ARG A 32 10.23 -0.70 -16.42
C ARG A 32 11.75 -0.74 -16.37
N GLN A 33 12.38 0.33 -15.92
CA GLN A 33 13.83 0.44 -15.78
C GLN A 33 14.34 0.01 -14.39
N GLY A 34 13.45 -0.45 -13.52
CA GLY A 34 13.82 -0.90 -12.19
C GLY A 34 13.97 0.22 -11.17
N GLN A 35 13.52 1.44 -11.48
CA GLN A 35 13.61 2.60 -10.60
C GLN A 35 12.35 2.73 -9.72
N PRO A 36 12.44 3.41 -8.56
CA PRO A 36 11.25 3.66 -7.75
C PRO A 36 10.31 4.63 -8.45
N TYR A 37 9.02 4.56 -8.11
CA TYR A 37 8.03 5.50 -8.63
C TYR A 37 8.12 6.88 -7.98
N ILE A 38 8.72 6.97 -6.81
CA ILE A 38 8.88 8.23 -6.07
C ILE A 38 10.26 8.80 -6.39
N ASN A 39 10.30 10.07 -6.81
CA ASN A 39 11.55 10.78 -7.05
C ASN A 39 12.15 11.31 -5.74
N ASP A 40 13.33 11.94 -5.82
CA ASP A 40 14.04 12.48 -4.66
C ASP A 40 13.25 13.57 -3.93
N ASP A 41 12.35 14.26 -4.62
CA ASP A 41 11.46 15.27 -4.04
C ASP A 41 10.21 14.67 -3.38
N GLY A 42 10.03 13.37 -3.44
CA GLY A 42 8.89 12.68 -2.84
C GLY A 42 7.64 12.63 -3.73
N TYR A 43 7.75 12.98 -5.00
CA TYR A 43 6.62 12.96 -5.94
C TYR A 43 6.57 11.65 -6.72
N ALA A 44 5.35 11.17 -6.95
CA ALA A 44 5.05 9.97 -7.72
C ALA A 44 4.20 10.28 -8.96
N ALA A 45 4.59 11.27 -9.75
CA ALA A 45 3.80 11.74 -10.90
C ALA A 45 3.51 10.63 -11.92
N GLY A 46 4.51 9.79 -12.22
CA GLY A 46 4.32 8.65 -13.13
C GLY A 46 3.31 7.63 -12.61
N PHE A 47 3.26 7.43 -11.30
CA PHE A 47 2.30 6.53 -10.67
C PHE A 47 0.86 7.04 -10.85
N SER A 48 0.61 8.33 -10.70
CA SER A 48 -0.71 8.92 -10.92
C SER A 48 -1.25 8.59 -12.31
N SER A 49 -0.43 8.73 -13.34
CA SER A 49 -0.82 8.41 -14.73
C SER A 49 -1.14 6.92 -14.90
N ILE A 50 -0.33 6.05 -14.28
CA ILE A 50 -0.57 4.60 -14.30
C ILE A 50 -1.88 4.27 -13.61
N TRP A 51 -2.14 4.87 -12.47
CA TRP A 51 -3.37 4.66 -11.71
C TRP A 51 -4.60 5.07 -12.52
N GLN A 52 -4.58 6.23 -13.17
CA GLN A 52 -5.69 6.68 -14.00
C GLN A 52 -5.97 5.72 -15.15
N ARG A 53 -4.92 5.22 -15.82
CA ARG A 53 -5.08 4.23 -16.88
C ARG A 53 -5.61 2.90 -16.36
N PHE A 54 -5.15 2.47 -15.19
CA PHE A 54 -5.64 1.27 -14.53
C PHE A 54 -7.14 1.36 -14.23
N ILE A 55 -7.58 2.47 -13.64
CA ILE A 55 -8.99 2.67 -13.32
C ILE A 55 -9.85 2.71 -14.60
N ALA A 56 -9.40 3.41 -15.63
CA ALA A 56 -10.12 3.45 -16.91
C ALA A 56 -10.28 2.04 -17.49
N LYS A 57 -9.24 1.24 -17.43
CA LYS A 57 -9.27 -0.15 -17.89
C LYS A 57 -10.22 -1.00 -17.04
N ALA A 58 -10.18 -0.85 -15.73
CA ALA A 58 -11.09 -1.56 -14.81
C ALA A 58 -12.56 -1.25 -15.11
N LEU A 59 -12.90 0.02 -15.33
CA LEU A 59 -14.25 0.44 -15.68
C LEU A 59 -14.73 -0.12 -17.02
N SER A 60 -13.83 -0.29 -17.99
CA SER A 60 -14.19 -0.77 -19.32
C SER A 60 -14.21 -2.30 -19.44
N GLN A 61 -13.46 -3.01 -18.61
CA GLN A 61 -13.23 -4.45 -18.77
C GLN A 61 -13.71 -5.32 -17.60
N THR A 62 -14.22 -4.70 -16.54
CA THR A 62 -14.70 -5.43 -15.37
C THR A 62 -16.10 -4.97 -14.97
N GLN A 63 -16.62 -5.58 -13.92
CA GLN A 63 -17.94 -5.21 -13.36
C GLN A 63 -17.88 -3.96 -12.46
N VAL A 64 -16.72 -3.35 -12.31
CA VAL A 64 -16.57 -2.10 -11.57
C VAL A 64 -17.27 -0.98 -12.34
N THR A 65 -18.20 -0.29 -11.70
CA THR A 65 -19.04 0.73 -12.33
C THR A 65 -18.68 2.15 -11.94
N GLU A 66 -17.95 2.32 -10.85
CA GLU A 66 -17.59 3.64 -10.32
C GLU A 66 -16.08 3.77 -10.15
N ARG A 67 -15.56 4.98 -10.40
CA ARG A 67 -14.15 5.28 -10.17
C ARG A 67 -13.86 5.27 -8.66
N PHE A 68 -12.67 4.80 -8.31
CA PHE A 68 -12.18 4.86 -6.93
C PHE A 68 -10.72 5.30 -6.90
N THR A 69 -10.28 5.73 -5.73
CA THR A 69 -8.91 6.21 -5.50
C THR A 69 -8.18 5.30 -4.50
N GLU A 70 -6.88 5.51 -4.34
CA GLU A 70 -6.09 4.83 -3.32
C GLU A 70 -6.62 5.15 -1.91
N HIS A 71 -7.12 6.36 -1.70
CA HIS A 71 -7.74 6.76 -0.43
C HIS A 71 -9.03 5.97 -0.15
N ASP A 72 -9.79 5.66 -1.18
CA ASP A 72 -10.98 4.83 -1.03
C ASP A 72 -10.62 3.41 -0.57
N LEU A 73 -9.49 2.86 -1.03
CA LEU A 73 -8.97 1.58 -0.56
C LEU A 73 -8.59 1.64 0.92
N ARG A 74 -7.96 2.73 1.36
CA ARG A 74 -7.65 2.93 2.78
C ARG A 74 -8.93 3.01 3.61
N ALA A 75 -9.93 3.75 3.15
CA ALA A 75 -11.23 3.84 3.82
C ALA A 75 -11.91 2.47 3.91
N LYS A 76 -11.83 1.66 2.87
CA LYS A 76 -12.35 0.30 2.86
C LYS A 76 -11.68 -0.56 3.93
N VAL A 77 -10.37 -0.55 4.00
CA VAL A 77 -9.62 -1.28 5.05
C VAL A 77 -10.04 -0.81 6.44
N ALA A 78 -10.18 0.50 6.63
CA ALA A 78 -10.60 1.06 7.91
C ALA A 78 -12.00 0.61 8.32
N SER A 79 -12.94 0.48 7.36
CA SER A 79 -14.30 0.04 7.64
C SER A 79 -14.40 -1.47 7.88
N ASP A 80 -13.49 -2.26 7.32
CA ASP A 80 -13.48 -3.72 7.45
C ASP A 80 -12.76 -4.21 8.71
N THR A 81 -12.05 -3.33 9.41
CA THR A 81 -11.30 -3.66 10.64
C THR A 81 -11.85 -2.89 11.83
N ASN A 82 -11.51 -3.34 13.05
CA ASN A 82 -11.85 -2.56 14.23
C ASN A 82 -11.04 -1.24 14.25
N SER A 83 -11.55 -0.24 14.95
CA SER A 83 -10.99 1.12 14.91
C SER A 83 -9.54 1.19 15.39
N GLU A 84 -9.15 0.43 16.39
CA GLU A 84 -7.77 0.41 16.88
C GLU A 84 -6.83 -0.23 15.86
N HIS A 85 -7.21 -1.36 15.28
CA HIS A 85 -6.42 -2.02 14.25
C HIS A 85 -6.32 -1.16 12.99
N ALA A 86 -7.42 -0.52 12.57
CA ALA A 86 -7.43 0.40 11.45
C ALA A 86 -6.47 1.58 11.68
N ARG A 87 -6.50 2.17 12.88
CA ARG A 87 -5.60 3.26 13.25
C ARG A 87 -4.14 2.84 13.13
N GLN A 88 -3.80 1.67 13.63
CA GLN A 88 -2.44 1.12 13.55
C GLN A 88 -2.02 0.87 12.11
N LEU A 89 -2.86 0.22 11.31
CA LEU A 89 -2.56 -0.10 9.90
C LEU A 89 -2.37 1.15 9.05
N LEU A 90 -3.21 2.16 9.26
CA LEU A 90 -3.17 3.38 8.47
C LEU A 90 -2.09 4.35 8.93
N GLY A 91 -1.45 4.09 10.08
CA GLY A 91 -0.40 4.94 10.61
C GLY A 91 -0.88 6.35 10.92
N HIS A 92 -2.14 6.49 11.37
CA HIS A 92 -2.69 7.80 11.70
C HIS A 92 -1.88 8.49 12.78
N ALA A 93 -1.42 9.70 12.49
CA ALA A 93 -0.80 10.56 13.47
C ALA A 93 -1.87 11.09 14.43
N THR A 94 -1.78 10.72 15.71
CA THR A 94 -2.62 11.24 16.78
C THR A 94 -1.73 11.79 17.86
N SER A 95 -2.32 12.45 18.87
CA SER A 95 -1.57 12.87 20.07
C SER A 95 -0.85 11.69 20.74
N GLU A 96 -1.36 10.49 20.58
CA GLU A 96 -0.75 9.27 21.09
C GLU A 96 0.54 8.89 20.36
N MET A 97 0.75 9.36 19.15
CA MET A 97 2.02 9.18 18.43
C MET A 97 3.20 9.76 19.19
N THR A 98 3.00 10.84 19.92
CA THR A 98 4.03 11.45 20.75
C THR A 98 4.49 10.49 21.85
N GLU A 99 3.56 9.77 22.46
CA GLU A 99 3.91 8.74 23.45
C GLU A 99 4.65 7.58 22.81
N LYS A 100 4.26 7.17 21.60
CA LYS A 100 4.91 6.09 20.88
C LYS A 100 6.36 6.39 20.50
N VAL A 101 6.71 7.65 20.28
CA VAL A 101 8.08 8.06 20.01
C VAL A 101 9.02 7.68 21.16
N TYR A 102 8.52 7.66 22.40
CA TYR A 102 9.29 7.29 23.57
C TYR A 102 9.37 5.78 23.81
N ARG A 103 8.61 4.97 23.04
CA ARG A 103 8.71 3.51 23.12
C ARG A 103 9.95 3.05 22.38
N ARG A 104 10.79 2.31 23.06
CA ARG A 104 12.06 1.81 22.50
C ARG A 104 11.89 0.63 21.53
N ARG A 105 10.70 0.02 21.49
CA ARG A 105 10.42 -1.14 20.63
C ARG A 105 9.37 -0.76 19.58
N PRO A 106 9.58 -1.13 18.31
CA PRO A 106 8.55 -0.94 17.30
C PRO A 106 7.34 -1.82 17.62
N GLU A 107 6.16 -1.27 17.38
CA GLU A 107 4.91 -2.01 17.51
C GLU A 107 4.77 -3.00 16.35
N ILE A 108 4.45 -4.26 16.67
CA ILE A 108 4.17 -5.29 15.67
C ILE A 108 2.67 -5.28 15.41
N ILE A 109 2.29 -5.10 14.15
CA ILE A 109 0.91 -4.96 13.73
C ILE A 109 0.53 -6.14 12.85
N ASN A 110 -0.64 -6.73 13.09
CA ASN A 110 -1.18 -7.75 12.20
C ASN A 110 -1.69 -7.10 10.91
N PRO A 111 -1.46 -7.72 9.74
CA PRO A 111 -2.03 -7.23 8.50
C PRO A 111 -3.55 -7.34 8.50
N ALA A 112 -4.22 -6.65 7.57
CA ALA A 112 -5.68 -6.70 7.45
C ALA A 112 -6.18 -8.10 7.08
N LYS A 113 -5.35 -8.87 6.37
CA LYS A 113 -5.59 -10.30 6.01
C LYS A 113 -4.32 -11.10 6.03
#